data_55a4fd9bf0fe73e71067783940221710
#
_entry.id   55a4fd9bf0fe73e71067783940221710
#
_cell.length_a   1.000
_cell.length_b   1.000
_cell.length_c   1.000
_cell.angle_alpha   90.00
_cell.angle_beta   90.00
_cell.angle_gamma   90.00
#
_symmetry.space_group_name_H-M   'P 1'
#
loop_
_entity.id
_entity.type
_entity.pdbx_description
1 polymer ?
#
loop_
_entity_poly.entity_id
_entity_poly.type
_entity_poly.pdbx_seq_one_letter_code
_entity_poly.pdbx_strand_id
1 'polypeptide(L)'
;MMIYYLGAYLQQFFGPARLLQSYTVLITLALYTGFIASMRLLPRFYARLPHDRGREFTLSAEVSKGKPTGAGIVFISVFIVIAFLCTPLTILQGGTLMLTWIMMLTGFLDDKSLASWGEYRKALLDFIVSLAEALLLFYCLKSVSSDGCVYFGCPSSRIRLR
;
A
#
# COMPACT_ATOMS: atom_id res chain seq x y z
N MET A 1 0.95 -13.85 -1.55
CA MET A 1 2.02 -14.88 -1.69
C MET A 1 2.07 -15.59 -3.04
N MET A 2 1.66 -14.94 -4.11
CA MET A 2 1.69 -15.60 -5.43
C MET A 2 3.11 -16.05 -5.81
N ILE A 3 4.12 -15.18 -5.63
CA ILE A 3 5.50 -15.50 -6.01
C ILE A 3 6.09 -16.63 -5.15
N TYR A 4 5.76 -16.70 -3.86
CA TYR A 4 6.18 -17.80 -2.99
C TYR A 4 5.63 -19.16 -3.45
N TYR A 5 4.34 -19.23 -3.74
CA TYR A 5 3.71 -20.45 -4.25
C TYR A 5 4.21 -20.82 -5.65
N LEU A 6 4.43 -19.81 -6.49
CA LEU A 6 5.06 -20.02 -7.78
C LEU A 6 6.47 -20.60 -7.63
N GLY A 7 7.27 -20.09 -6.68
CA GLY A 7 8.58 -20.63 -6.34
C GLY A 7 8.52 -22.09 -5.88
N ALA A 8 7.54 -22.43 -5.05
CA ALA A 8 7.32 -23.80 -4.58
C ALA A 8 6.95 -24.76 -5.73
N TYR A 9 6.16 -24.30 -6.68
CA TYR A 9 5.80 -25.08 -7.86
C TYR A 9 6.98 -25.24 -8.84
N LEU A 10 7.67 -24.15 -9.12
CA LEU A 10 8.83 -24.17 -10.04
C LEU A 10 10.02 -24.95 -9.48
N GLN A 11 10.16 -25.08 -8.16
CA GLN A 11 11.24 -25.85 -7.53
C GLN A 11 11.25 -27.30 -8.02
N GLN A 12 10.12 -27.87 -8.41
CA GLN A 12 10.02 -29.25 -8.93
C GLN A 12 10.73 -29.38 -10.29
N PHE A 13 10.80 -28.28 -11.08
CA PHE A 13 11.39 -28.28 -12.41
C PHE A 13 12.76 -27.61 -12.45
N PHE A 14 13.01 -26.67 -11.55
CA PHE A 14 14.21 -25.84 -11.59
C PHE A 14 14.72 -25.54 -10.17
N GLY A 15 15.84 -26.19 -9.80
CA GLY A 15 16.44 -26.09 -8.45
C GLY A 15 16.65 -24.67 -7.91
N PRO A 16 17.15 -23.70 -8.71
CA PRO A 16 17.31 -22.31 -8.28
C PRO A 16 16.02 -21.59 -7.88
N ALA A 17 14.85 -22.07 -8.29
CA ALA A 17 13.54 -21.50 -7.88
C ALA A 17 13.31 -21.56 -6.37
N ARG A 18 14.06 -22.38 -5.63
CA ARG A 18 14.09 -22.38 -4.16
C ARG A 18 14.47 -21.02 -3.56
N LEU A 19 15.25 -20.22 -4.27
CA LEU A 19 15.60 -18.86 -3.83
C LEU A 19 14.38 -17.95 -3.71
N LEU A 20 13.34 -18.15 -4.52
CA LEU A 20 12.08 -17.39 -4.43
C LEU A 20 11.29 -17.68 -3.14
N GLN A 21 11.68 -18.68 -2.36
CA GLN A 21 11.09 -18.95 -1.04
C GLN A 21 11.81 -18.18 0.09
N SER A 22 12.96 -17.60 -0.19
CA SER A 22 13.71 -16.79 0.77
C SER A 22 13.08 -15.41 0.91
N TYR A 23 12.77 -14.99 2.14
CA TYR A 23 12.24 -13.65 2.42
C TYR A 23 13.16 -12.54 1.93
N THR A 24 14.47 -12.71 2.07
CA THR A 24 15.46 -11.72 1.59
C THR A 24 15.36 -11.51 0.09
N VAL A 25 15.22 -12.59 -0.68
CA VAL A 25 15.08 -12.53 -2.14
C VAL A 25 13.73 -11.89 -2.51
N LEU A 26 12.65 -12.23 -1.81
CA LEU A 26 11.33 -11.62 -2.05
C LEU A 26 11.33 -10.12 -1.77
N ILE A 27 11.96 -9.68 -0.68
CA ILE A 27 12.07 -8.25 -0.35
C ILE A 27 12.91 -7.52 -1.41
N THR A 28 14.06 -8.08 -1.79
CA THR A 28 14.92 -7.48 -2.82
C THR A 28 14.20 -7.39 -4.16
N LEU A 29 13.49 -8.44 -4.55
CA LEU A 29 12.68 -8.48 -5.76
C LEU A 29 11.55 -7.43 -5.72
N ALA A 30 10.86 -7.31 -4.57
CA ALA A 30 9.80 -6.33 -4.37
C ALA A 30 10.33 -4.89 -4.49
N LEU A 31 11.50 -4.59 -3.89
CA LEU A 31 12.13 -3.28 -4.00
C LEU A 31 12.52 -2.95 -5.45
N TYR A 32 13.16 -3.90 -6.15
CA TYR A 32 13.59 -3.70 -7.53
C TYR A 32 12.40 -3.52 -8.48
N THR A 33 11.41 -4.39 -8.38
CA THR A 33 10.20 -4.30 -9.22
C THR A 33 9.41 -3.04 -8.91
N GLY A 34 9.30 -2.65 -7.64
CA GLY A 34 8.65 -1.41 -7.21
C GLY A 34 9.33 -0.16 -7.76
N PHE A 35 10.64 -0.12 -7.68
CA PHE A 35 11.43 1.00 -8.23
C PHE A 35 11.26 1.12 -9.76
N ILE A 36 11.45 0.01 -10.48
CA ILE A 36 11.32 0.01 -11.95
C ILE A 36 9.88 0.32 -12.38
N ALA A 37 8.89 -0.25 -11.71
CA ALA A 37 7.49 0.01 -12.01
C ALA A 37 7.14 1.49 -11.78
N SER A 38 7.55 2.07 -10.66
CA SER A 38 7.31 3.48 -10.35
C SER A 38 7.99 4.41 -11.36
N MET A 39 9.24 4.14 -11.72
CA MET A 39 9.99 4.91 -12.73
C MET A 39 9.34 4.88 -14.11
N ARG A 40 8.73 3.75 -14.50
CA ARG A 40 8.09 3.61 -15.81
C ARG A 40 6.64 4.11 -15.83
N LEU A 41 5.92 3.92 -14.73
CA LEU A 41 4.51 4.31 -14.64
C LEU A 41 4.34 5.80 -14.40
N LEU A 42 5.16 6.41 -13.58
CA LEU A 42 5.05 7.83 -13.25
C LEU A 42 5.01 8.73 -14.48
N PRO A 43 5.94 8.62 -15.46
CA PRO A 43 5.90 9.46 -16.67
C PRO A 43 4.65 9.25 -17.51
N ARG A 44 4.13 8.02 -17.56
CA ARG A 44 2.91 7.69 -18.33
C ARG A 44 1.65 8.30 -17.72
N PHE A 45 1.62 8.40 -16.40
CA PHE A 45 0.49 8.99 -15.67
C PHE A 45 0.61 10.51 -15.50
N TYR A 46 1.77 11.09 -15.78
CA TYR A 46 2.06 12.52 -15.60
C TYR A 46 1.00 13.43 -16.23
N ALA A 47 0.60 13.12 -17.46
CA ALA A 47 -0.42 13.89 -18.19
C ALA A 47 -1.85 13.74 -17.63
N ARG A 48 -2.10 12.71 -16.79
CA ARG A 48 -3.42 12.44 -16.18
C ARG A 48 -3.51 12.93 -14.74
N LEU A 49 -2.39 13.33 -14.14
CA LEU A 49 -2.36 13.85 -12.79
C LEU A 49 -2.96 15.26 -12.73
N PRO A 50 -3.67 15.60 -11.66
CA PRO A 50 -4.11 16.98 -11.45
C PRO A 50 -2.88 17.89 -11.37
N HIS A 51 -3.00 19.10 -11.92
CA HIS A 51 -1.96 20.11 -11.88
C HIS A 51 -2.26 21.12 -10.78
N ASP A 52 -1.22 21.54 -10.07
CA ASP A 52 -1.35 22.56 -9.03
C ASP A 52 -1.85 23.88 -9.63
N ARG A 53 -2.90 24.42 -9.04
CA ARG A 53 -3.53 25.67 -9.47
C ARG A 53 -2.89 26.90 -8.86
N GLY A 54 -1.91 26.71 -7.98
CA GLY A 54 -1.32 27.77 -7.15
C GLY A 54 -2.22 28.09 -5.96
N ARG A 55 -1.63 28.20 -4.80
CA ARG A 55 -2.29 28.67 -3.56
C ARG A 55 -2.21 30.19 -3.54
N GLU A 56 -3.36 30.87 -3.43
CA GLU A 56 -3.48 32.32 -3.47
C GLU A 56 -2.66 33.05 -2.36
N PHE A 57 -2.26 32.34 -1.30
CA PHE A 57 -1.60 32.91 -0.13
C PHE A 57 -0.11 32.56 0.01
N THR A 58 0.54 31.99 -1.01
CA THR A 58 1.97 31.64 -0.93
C THR A 58 2.81 32.59 -1.79
N LEU A 59 3.91 33.11 -1.23
CA LEU A 59 4.88 33.99 -1.91
C LEU A 59 5.48 33.40 -3.21
N SER A 60 5.35 32.09 -3.41
CA SER A 60 5.87 31.35 -4.58
C SER A 60 4.76 30.68 -5.40
N ALA A 61 3.52 31.18 -5.33
CA ALA A 61 2.36 30.58 -5.99
C ALA A 61 2.55 30.40 -7.50
N GLU A 62 3.20 31.35 -8.16
CA GLU A 62 3.44 31.32 -9.61
C GLU A 62 4.44 30.23 -10.04
N VAL A 63 5.44 29.93 -9.21
CA VAL A 63 6.46 28.90 -9.50
C VAL A 63 5.87 27.49 -9.36
N SER A 64 4.80 27.33 -8.58
CA SER A 64 4.14 26.03 -8.34
C SER A 64 3.04 25.71 -9.34
N LYS A 65 2.50 26.72 -10.02
CA LYS A 65 1.44 26.53 -11.03
C LYS A 65 1.91 25.59 -12.14
N GLY A 66 1.07 24.60 -12.45
CA GLY A 66 1.34 23.66 -13.54
C GLY A 66 2.19 22.45 -13.17
N LYS A 67 2.66 22.34 -11.91
CA LYS A 67 3.33 21.11 -11.45
C LYS A 67 2.28 20.03 -11.17
N PRO A 68 2.51 18.76 -11.58
CA PRO A 68 1.59 17.69 -11.28
C PRO A 68 1.58 17.41 -9.78
N THR A 69 0.38 17.35 -9.23
CA THR A 69 0.11 16.95 -7.84
C THR A 69 -0.48 15.55 -7.81
N GLY A 70 -0.56 14.94 -6.64
CA GLY A 70 -1.21 13.64 -6.50
C GLY A 70 -0.40 12.45 -7.04
N ALA A 71 0.91 12.58 -7.27
CA ALA A 71 1.77 11.50 -7.71
C ALA A 71 1.76 10.29 -6.74
N GLY A 72 1.34 10.50 -5.50
CA GLY A 72 1.18 9.47 -4.48
C GLY A 72 0.27 8.31 -4.92
N ILE A 73 -0.74 8.57 -5.77
CA ILE A 73 -1.63 7.52 -6.27
C ILE A 73 -0.86 6.43 -7.04
N VAL A 74 0.13 6.82 -7.84
CA VAL A 74 0.94 5.88 -8.61
C VAL A 74 1.82 5.05 -7.68
N PHE A 75 2.53 5.72 -6.74
CA PHE A 75 3.45 5.03 -5.82
C PHE A 75 2.71 4.06 -4.90
N ILE A 76 1.62 4.51 -4.27
CA ILE A 76 0.87 3.66 -3.33
C ILE A 76 0.19 2.51 -4.07
N SER A 77 -0.36 2.73 -5.26
CA SER A 77 -0.95 1.65 -6.05
C SER A 77 0.08 0.61 -6.47
N VAL A 78 1.26 1.01 -6.90
CA VAL A 78 2.38 0.11 -7.21
C VAL A 78 2.80 -0.67 -5.96
N PHE A 79 2.95 0.02 -4.83
CA PHE A 79 3.31 -0.60 -3.56
C PHE A 79 2.30 -1.69 -3.15
N ILE A 80 1.00 -1.39 -3.21
CA ILE A 80 -0.06 -2.33 -2.85
C ILE A 80 -0.03 -3.56 -3.75
N VAL A 81 0.08 -3.38 -5.08
CA VAL A 81 0.17 -4.51 -6.02
C VAL A 81 1.37 -5.41 -5.70
N ILE A 82 2.53 -4.82 -5.44
CA ILE A 82 3.74 -5.57 -5.10
C ILE A 82 3.61 -6.26 -3.75
N ALA A 83 3.02 -5.61 -2.76
CA ALA A 83 2.75 -6.21 -1.46
C ALA A 83 1.86 -7.44 -1.60
N PHE A 84 0.81 -7.38 -2.42
CA PHE A 84 -0.05 -8.54 -2.72
C PHE A 84 0.71 -9.68 -3.41
N LEU A 85 1.66 -9.37 -4.27
CA LEU A 85 2.43 -10.38 -5.00
C LEU A 85 3.50 -11.05 -4.12
N CYS A 86 4.23 -10.26 -3.33
CA CYS A 86 5.43 -10.71 -2.62
C CYS A 86 5.18 -11.11 -1.17
N THR A 87 4.19 -10.51 -0.49
CA THR A 87 4.01 -10.68 0.96
C THR A 87 2.87 -11.66 1.26
N PRO A 88 3.01 -12.49 2.32
CA PRO A 88 1.90 -13.27 2.86
C PRO A 88 0.95 -12.32 3.60
N LEU A 89 -0.07 -11.86 2.91
CA LEU A 89 -1.03 -10.96 3.52
C LEU A 89 -1.94 -11.72 4.49
N THR A 90 -1.92 -11.31 5.73
CA THR A 90 -2.95 -11.64 6.70
C THR A 90 -4.17 -10.75 6.46
N ILE A 91 -5.32 -11.12 7.03
CA ILE A 91 -6.55 -10.30 6.94
C ILE A 91 -6.28 -8.88 7.46
N LEU A 92 -5.52 -8.77 8.55
CA LEU A 92 -5.12 -7.48 9.09
C LEU A 92 -4.29 -6.66 8.08
N GLN A 93 -3.23 -7.24 7.54
CA GLN A 93 -2.35 -6.54 6.59
C GLN A 93 -3.07 -6.17 5.29
N GLY A 94 -3.95 -7.07 4.80
CA GLY A 94 -4.77 -6.77 3.63
C GLY A 94 -5.77 -5.65 3.88
N GLY A 95 -6.39 -5.64 5.06
CA GLY A 95 -7.32 -4.59 5.48
C GLY A 95 -6.64 -3.22 5.62
N THR A 96 -5.49 -3.15 6.31
CA THR A 96 -4.71 -1.91 6.45
C THR A 96 -4.25 -1.37 5.09
N LEU A 97 -3.79 -2.22 4.18
CA LEU A 97 -3.40 -1.80 2.82
C LEU A 97 -4.60 -1.23 2.05
N MET A 98 -5.77 -1.86 2.16
CA MET A 98 -6.99 -1.36 1.51
C MET A 98 -7.45 -0.03 2.10
N LEU A 99 -7.44 0.14 3.42
CA LEU A 99 -7.80 1.39 4.08
C LEU A 99 -6.80 2.51 3.72
N THR A 100 -5.51 2.21 3.68
CA THR A 100 -4.47 3.14 3.20
C THR A 100 -4.75 3.58 1.76
N TRP A 101 -5.15 2.66 0.90
CA TRP A 101 -5.49 2.98 -0.49
C TRP A 101 -6.73 3.88 -0.59
N ILE A 102 -7.76 3.62 0.22
CA ILE A 102 -8.96 4.45 0.30
C ILE A 102 -8.59 5.87 0.74
N MET A 103 -7.77 6.02 1.79
CA MET A 103 -7.29 7.33 2.25
C MET A 103 -6.54 8.09 1.15
N MET A 104 -5.67 7.41 0.43
CA MET A 104 -4.96 8.01 -0.69
C MET A 104 -5.91 8.43 -1.81
N LEU A 105 -6.95 7.62 -2.11
CA LEU A 105 -7.96 7.98 -3.12
C LEU A 105 -8.78 9.21 -2.71
N THR A 106 -9.14 9.33 -1.44
CA THR A 106 -9.87 10.52 -0.94
C THR A 106 -9.04 11.79 -1.14
N GLY A 107 -7.74 11.75 -0.79
CA GLY A 107 -6.82 12.86 -1.05
C GLY A 107 -6.67 13.21 -2.53
N PHE A 108 -6.55 12.19 -3.38
CA PHE A 108 -6.44 12.38 -4.82
C PHE A 108 -7.73 12.97 -5.43
N LEU A 109 -8.91 12.56 -4.97
CA LEU A 109 -10.19 13.09 -5.42
C LEU A 109 -10.38 14.56 -5.01
N ASP A 110 -9.89 14.92 -3.80
CA ASP A 110 -9.87 16.31 -3.38
C ASP A 110 -8.97 17.17 -4.27
N ASP A 111 -7.76 16.72 -4.54
CA ASP A 111 -6.79 17.40 -5.44
C ASP A 111 -7.34 17.55 -6.87
N LYS A 112 -8.13 16.59 -7.34
CA LYS A 112 -8.75 16.59 -8.66
C LYS A 112 -10.01 17.46 -8.73
N SER A 113 -10.68 17.71 -7.62
CA SER A 113 -11.94 18.46 -7.57
C SER A 113 -11.72 19.92 -7.95
N LEU A 114 -12.68 20.51 -8.68
CA LEU A 114 -12.63 21.93 -9.11
C LEU A 114 -12.72 22.89 -7.93
N ALA A 115 -13.48 22.53 -6.89
CA ALA A 115 -13.55 23.23 -5.64
C ALA A 115 -12.93 22.34 -4.55
N SER A 116 -12.04 22.90 -3.75
CA SER A 116 -11.51 22.20 -2.57
C SER A 116 -12.65 21.73 -1.69
N TRP A 117 -12.57 20.47 -1.25
CA TRP A 117 -13.59 19.97 -0.32
C TRP A 117 -13.54 20.75 0.98
N GLY A 118 -14.70 21.02 1.56
CA GLY A 118 -14.76 21.67 2.85
C GLY A 118 -14.03 20.87 3.93
N GLU A 119 -13.40 21.57 4.89
CA GLU A 119 -12.60 20.96 5.95
C GLU A 119 -13.36 19.89 6.73
N TYR A 120 -14.66 20.11 6.98
CA TYR A 120 -15.53 19.15 7.65
C TYR A 120 -15.69 17.83 6.89
N ARG A 121 -15.75 17.84 5.57
CA ARG A 121 -15.85 16.62 4.77
C ARG A 121 -14.56 15.82 4.82
N LYS A 122 -13.42 16.49 4.77
CA LYS A 122 -12.10 15.85 4.92
C LYS A 122 -11.97 15.21 6.29
N ALA A 123 -12.23 15.99 7.35
CA ALA A 123 -12.17 15.51 8.72
C ALA A 123 -13.11 14.32 8.98
N LEU A 124 -14.30 14.33 8.39
CA LEU A 124 -15.26 13.23 8.53
C LEU A 124 -14.76 11.95 7.85
N LEU A 125 -14.22 12.06 6.63
CA LEU A 125 -13.67 10.91 5.91
C LEU A 125 -12.45 10.32 6.63
N ASP A 126 -11.55 11.18 7.10
CA ASP A 126 -10.37 10.78 7.87
C ASP A 126 -10.79 10.07 9.16
N PHE A 127 -11.80 10.60 9.83
CA PHE A 127 -12.34 9.98 11.04
C PHE A 127 -12.97 8.61 10.77
N ILE A 128 -13.77 8.46 9.70
CA ILE A 128 -14.40 7.19 9.34
C ILE A 128 -13.33 6.13 9.02
N VAL A 129 -12.31 6.47 8.23
CA VAL A 129 -11.26 5.52 7.87
C VAL A 129 -10.40 5.16 9.08
N SER A 130 -10.07 6.13 9.93
CA SER A 130 -9.34 5.88 11.18
C SER A 130 -10.12 5.00 12.14
N LEU A 131 -11.44 5.20 12.24
CA LEU A 131 -12.32 4.35 13.04
C LEU A 131 -12.38 2.93 12.48
N ALA A 132 -12.48 2.78 11.16
CA ALA A 132 -12.47 1.47 10.50
C ALA A 132 -11.16 0.71 10.77
N GLU A 133 -10.01 1.41 10.72
CA GLU A 133 -8.70 0.83 11.03
C GLU A 133 -8.62 0.39 12.50
N ALA A 134 -9.09 1.24 13.42
CA ALA A 134 -9.12 0.91 14.85
C ALA A 134 -10.00 -0.32 15.14
N LEU A 135 -11.16 -0.42 14.51
CA LEU A 135 -12.06 -1.57 14.64
C LEU A 135 -11.44 -2.84 14.06
N LEU A 136 -10.78 -2.75 12.91
CA LEU A 136 -10.08 -3.86 12.28
C LEU A 136 -8.96 -4.38 13.17
N LEU A 137 -8.14 -3.50 13.73
CA LEU A 137 -7.09 -3.83 14.70
C LEU A 137 -7.68 -4.50 15.94
N PHE A 138 -8.72 -3.91 16.53
CA PHE A 138 -9.38 -4.45 17.72
C PHE A 138 -9.94 -5.85 17.49
N TYR A 139 -10.61 -6.05 16.34
CA TYR A 139 -11.18 -7.34 15.99
C TYR A 139 -10.10 -8.42 15.79
N CYS A 140 -9.03 -8.07 15.07
CA CYS A 140 -7.93 -9.00 14.83
C CYS A 140 -7.16 -9.33 16.12
N LEU A 141 -6.92 -8.34 17.00
CA LEU A 141 -6.27 -8.57 18.29
C LEU A 141 -7.13 -9.44 19.21
N LYS A 142 -8.45 -9.22 19.23
CA LYS A 142 -9.39 -10.04 20.00
C LYS A 142 -9.39 -11.49 19.50
N SER A 143 -9.40 -11.71 18.19
CA SER A 143 -9.33 -13.05 17.60
C SER A 143 -8.03 -13.76 17.97
N VAL A 144 -6.89 -13.06 17.92
CA VAL A 144 -5.59 -13.59 18.32
C VAL A 144 -5.56 -13.96 19.81
N SER A 145 -6.16 -13.15 20.67
CA SER A 145 -6.23 -13.42 22.12
C SER A 145 -7.11 -14.62 22.45
N SER A 146 -8.16 -14.86 21.65
CA SER A 146 -9.07 -16.00 21.83
C SER A 146 -8.43 -17.33 21.43
N ASP A 147 -7.63 -17.34 20.36
CA ASP A 147 -7.08 -18.57 19.78
C ASP A 147 -5.65 -18.89 20.29
N GLY A 148 -5.07 -18.07 21.17
CA GLY A 148 -3.75 -18.29 21.77
C GLY A 148 -2.58 -18.36 20.79
N CYS A 149 -2.80 -18.02 19.51
CA CYS A 149 -1.80 -18.07 18.45
C CYS A 149 -1.53 -16.68 17.87
N VAL A 150 -0.39 -16.13 18.20
CA VAL A 150 0.13 -14.93 17.51
C VAL A 150 0.66 -15.37 16.14
N TYR A 151 -0.12 -15.23 15.10
CA TYR A 151 0.36 -15.38 13.73
C TYR A 151 1.17 -14.14 13.31
N PHE A 152 2.36 -14.01 13.81
CA PHE A 152 3.40 -13.29 13.09
C PHE A 152 3.76 -14.15 11.87
N GLY A 153 3.50 -13.67 10.69
CA GLY A 153 3.58 -14.32 9.38
C GLY A 153 4.81 -15.21 9.11
N CYS A 154 4.98 -16.25 9.88
CA CYS A 154 5.98 -17.29 9.66
C CYS A 154 5.25 -18.60 9.30
N PRO A 155 5.33 -19.06 8.05
CA PRO A 155 4.86 -20.40 7.74
C PRO A 155 5.80 -21.41 8.40
N SER A 156 5.41 -22.01 9.50
CA SER A 156 6.08 -23.17 10.11
C SER A 156 6.97 -23.02 11.35
N SER A 157 6.83 -22.02 12.16
CA SER A 157 7.39 -22.18 13.52
C SER A 157 6.32 -21.93 14.56
N ARG A 158 5.72 -23.01 15.04
CA ARG A 158 4.99 -23.00 16.32
C ARG A 158 6.02 -22.72 17.42
N ILE A 159 6.24 -21.47 17.75
CA ILE A 159 6.93 -21.14 18.99
C ILE A 159 5.88 -21.28 20.09
N ARG A 160 5.86 -22.43 20.70
CA ARG A 160 5.13 -22.68 21.94
C ARG A 160 5.94 -21.99 23.05
N LEU A 161 5.54 -20.80 23.44
CA LEU A 161 6.05 -20.19 24.66
C LEU A 161 5.47 -21.00 25.84
N ARG A 162 6.36 -21.67 26.57
CA ARG A 162 6.09 -22.28 27.87
C ARG A 162 6.19 -21.25 28.97
#